data_cc0fcb31d38178558df7c21b10def7f2
#
_entry.id   cc0fcb31d38178558df7c21b10def7f2
#
_cell.length_a   1.000
_cell.length_b   1.000
_cell.length_c   1.000
_cell.angle_alpha   90.00
_cell.angle_beta   90.00
_cell.angle_gamma   90.00
#
_symmetry.space_group_name_H-M   'P 1'
#
loop_
_entity.id
_entity.type
_entity.pdbx_description
1 polymer ?
#
loop_
_entity_poly.entity_id
_entity_poly.type
_entity_poly.pdbx_seq_one_letter_code
_entity_poly.pdbx_strand_id
1 'polypeptide(L)'
;RGEYTVALARREPGTNYLGIDVKGARIWKGAKEALADGLDNVGFLRTRIEWLEQAFAPGEIDEIWITFPDPQIKFQRAKHRMVNPEFLTRYRRLLKPGGLLHLKTDSEFLHGYLHGILELQGHEVLESYHDVYRQLEPYPDHVAFACQTYYERFFMDKGKTITYLKFRFA
;
A
#
# COMPACT_ATOMS: atom_id res chain seq x y z
N ARG A 1 2.61 -2.23 10.94
CA ARG A 1 2.57 -3.27 11.99
C ARG A 1 1.80 -4.52 11.54
N GLY A 2 1.66 -4.74 10.24
CA GLY A 2 0.87 -5.84 9.67
C GLY A 2 -0.65 -5.63 9.71
N GLU A 3 -1.12 -4.55 10.29
CA GLU A 3 -2.56 -4.25 10.49
C GLU A 3 -3.35 -4.28 9.17
N TYR A 4 -2.80 -3.70 8.11
CA TYR A 4 -3.47 -3.69 6.80
C TYR A 4 -3.60 -5.10 6.21
N THR A 5 -2.52 -5.88 6.24
CA THR A 5 -2.51 -7.26 5.73
C THR A 5 -3.56 -8.12 6.43
N VAL A 6 -3.62 -8.04 7.76
CA VAL A 6 -4.60 -8.80 8.56
C VAL A 6 -6.04 -8.32 8.29
N ALA A 7 -6.26 -7.01 8.22
CA ALA A 7 -7.60 -6.46 8.00
C ALA A 7 -8.15 -6.81 6.61
N LEU A 8 -7.33 -6.73 5.57
CA LEU A 8 -7.72 -7.13 4.22
C LEU A 8 -8.01 -8.63 4.14
N ALA A 9 -7.19 -9.47 4.77
CA ALA A 9 -7.40 -10.92 4.79
C ALA A 9 -8.71 -11.32 5.50
N ARG A 10 -9.08 -10.65 6.59
CA ARG A 10 -10.38 -10.84 7.24
C ARG A 10 -11.54 -10.46 6.33
N ARG A 11 -11.38 -9.38 5.57
CA ARG A 11 -12.41 -8.86 4.67
C ARG A 11 -12.65 -9.76 3.47
N GLU A 12 -11.58 -10.33 2.92
CA GLU A 12 -11.58 -11.09 1.66
C GLU A 12 -10.99 -12.50 1.87
N PRO A 13 -11.73 -13.43 2.48
CA PRO A 13 -11.21 -14.77 2.79
C PRO A 13 -10.74 -15.59 1.58
N GLY A 14 -11.26 -15.27 0.37
CA GLY A 14 -10.87 -15.94 -0.87
C GLY A 14 -9.57 -15.44 -1.50
N THR A 15 -8.91 -14.42 -0.89
CA THR A 15 -7.70 -13.79 -1.41
C THR A 15 -6.54 -13.98 -0.43
N ASN A 16 -5.38 -14.38 -0.94
CA ASN A 16 -4.16 -14.51 -0.14
C ASN A 16 -3.46 -13.15 0.00
N TYR A 17 -3.07 -12.79 1.22
CA TYR A 17 -2.39 -11.56 1.54
C TYR A 17 -1.00 -11.81 2.08
N LEU A 18 0.01 -11.12 1.55
CA LEU A 18 1.38 -11.18 2.03
C LEU A 18 1.86 -9.82 2.53
N GLY A 19 2.08 -9.71 3.83
CA GLY A 19 2.63 -8.51 4.46
C GLY A 19 4.15 -8.48 4.33
N ILE A 20 4.71 -7.37 3.83
CA ILE A 20 6.15 -7.22 3.61
C ILE A 20 6.68 -6.03 4.39
N ASP A 21 7.71 -6.24 5.20
CA ASP A 21 8.43 -5.18 5.92
C ASP A 21 9.88 -5.64 6.20
N VAL A 22 10.79 -4.68 6.33
CA VAL A 22 12.18 -4.94 6.77
C VAL A 22 12.26 -5.12 8.29
N LYS A 23 11.28 -4.63 9.05
CA LYS A 23 11.28 -4.64 10.51
C LYS A 23 10.55 -5.86 11.06
N GLY A 24 11.31 -6.84 11.57
CA GLY A 24 10.76 -8.07 12.14
C GLY A 24 9.72 -7.86 13.25
N ALA A 25 9.89 -6.86 14.10
CA ALA A 25 8.92 -6.55 15.16
C ALA A 25 7.53 -6.13 14.63
N ARG A 26 7.47 -5.51 13.44
CA ARG A 26 6.19 -5.16 12.80
C ARG A 26 5.51 -6.40 12.23
N ILE A 27 6.29 -7.26 11.56
CA ILE A 27 5.83 -8.55 11.02
C ILE A 27 5.33 -9.43 12.14
N TRP A 28 6.10 -9.57 13.22
CA TRP A 28 5.73 -10.42 14.36
C TRP A 28 4.36 -10.06 14.95
N LYS A 29 4.06 -8.77 15.07
CA LYS A 29 2.76 -8.32 15.59
C LYS A 29 1.61 -8.76 14.69
N GLY A 30 1.73 -8.53 13.37
CA GLY A 30 0.71 -8.95 12.39
C GLY A 30 0.56 -10.47 12.34
N ALA A 31 1.66 -11.22 12.33
CA ALA A 31 1.65 -12.68 12.33
C ALA A 31 0.98 -13.26 13.59
N LYS A 32 1.28 -12.70 14.78
CA LYS A 32 0.65 -13.10 16.04
C LYS A 32 -0.87 -12.85 16.00
N GLU A 33 -1.31 -11.73 15.47
CA GLU A 33 -2.71 -11.39 15.32
C GLU A 33 -3.42 -12.34 14.35
N ALA A 34 -2.83 -12.59 13.17
CA ALA A 34 -3.36 -13.51 12.18
C ALA A 34 -3.54 -14.94 12.73
N LEU A 35 -2.53 -15.43 13.48
CA LEU A 35 -2.60 -16.75 14.15
C LEU A 35 -3.67 -16.81 15.21
N ALA A 36 -3.82 -15.76 16.01
CA ALA A 36 -4.85 -15.70 17.04
C ALA A 36 -6.28 -15.71 16.46
N ASP A 37 -6.44 -15.13 15.27
CA ASP A 37 -7.71 -15.09 14.55
C ASP A 37 -7.97 -16.31 13.66
N GLY A 38 -7.00 -17.23 13.57
CA GLY A 38 -7.12 -18.42 12.72
C GLY A 38 -7.16 -18.12 11.22
N LEU A 39 -6.52 -17.03 10.76
CA LEU A 39 -6.47 -16.67 9.35
C LEU A 39 -5.46 -17.55 8.62
N ASP A 40 -5.90 -18.27 7.62
CA ASP A 40 -5.09 -19.17 6.77
C ASP A 40 -4.66 -18.52 5.43
N ASN A 41 -5.27 -17.37 5.10
CA ASN A 41 -4.99 -16.59 3.89
C ASN A 41 -4.00 -15.42 4.11
N VAL A 42 -3.17 -15.47 5.16
CA VAL A 42 -2.18 -14.44 5.51
C VAL A 42 -0.78 -15.04 5.63
N GLY A 43 0.16 -14.39 4.96
CA GLY A 43 1.59 -14.65 5.13
C GLY A 43 2.37 -13.37 5.44
N PHE A 44 3.61 -13.53 5.94
CA PHE A 44 4.51 -12.40 6.17
C PHE A 44 5.91 -12.72 5.68
N LEU A 45 6.52 -11.78 4.95
CA LEU A 45 7.88 -11.89 4.43
C LEU A 45 8.73 -10.73 4.95
N ARG A 46 9.80 -11.07 5.67
CA ARG A 46 10.80 -10.08 6.08
C ARG A 46 11.83 -9.91 4.98
N THR A 47 11.68 -8.87 4.17
CA THR A 47 12.63 -8.55 3.10
C THR A 47 12.66 -7.06 2.80
N ARG A 48 13.62 -6.64 2.00
CA ARG A 48 13.66 -5.29 1.43
C ARG A 48 12.82 -5.25 0.17
N ILE A 49 12.16 -4.12 -0.07
CA ILE A 49 11.33 -3.92 -1.25
C ILE A 49 12.13 -4.06 -2.56
N GLU A 50 13.42 -3.74 -2.52
CA GLU A 50 14.33 -3.88 -3.66
C GLU A 50 14.57 -5.33 -4.07
N TRP A 51 14.22 -6.30 -3.22
CA TRP A 51 14.44 -7.73 -3.45
C TRP A 51 13.15 -8.50 -3.79
N LEU A 52 12.05 -7.83 -4.04
CA LEU A 52 10.78 -8.48 -4.35
C LEU A 52 10.86 -9.37 -5.60
N GLU A 53 11.61 -8.97 -6.61
CA GLU A 53 11.83 -9.76 -7.83
C GLU A 53 12.60 -11.08 -7.60
N GLN A 54 13.15 -11.30 -6.38
CA GLN A 54 13.73 -12.58 -5.96
C GLN A 54 12.71 -13.48 -5.25
N ALA A 55 11.62 -12.90 -4.76
CA ALA A 55 10.59 -13.60 -4.01
C ALA A 55 9.34 -13.94 -4.85
N PHE A 56 9.12 -13.21 -5.95
CA PHE A 56 7.94 -13.36 -6.81
C PHE A 56 8.36 -13.49 -8.27
N ALA A 57 7.63 -14.31 -8.99
CA ALA A 57 7.73 -14.42 -10.44
C ALA A 57 7.06 -13.18 -11.13
N PRO A 58 7.45 -12.86 -12.37
CA PRO A 58 6.73 -11.87 -13.16
C PRO A 58 5.26 -12.23 -13.33
N GLY A 59 4.37 -11.25 -13.13
CA GLY A 59 2.92 -11.45 -13.27
C GLY A 59 2.29 -12.36 -12.22
N GLU A 60 2.90 -12.52 -11.05
CA GLU A 60 2.37 -13.37 -9.99
C GLU A 60 1.38 -12.65 -9.07
N ILE A 61 1.48 -11.32 -8.96
CA ILE A 61 0.74 -10.51 -8.00
C ILE A 61 -0.49 -9.88 -8.68
N ASP A 62 -1.65 -9.98 -8.04
CA ASP A 62 -2.88 -9.34 -8.52
C ASP A 62 -2.96 -7.87 -8.10
N GLU A 63 -2.47 -7.55 -6.88
CA GLU A 63 -2.67 -6.25 -6.27
C GLU A 63 -1.54 -5.89 -5.29
N ILE A 64 -1.08 -4.65 -5.30
CA ILE A 64 -0.05 -4.14 -4.39
C ILE A 64 -0.61 -2.98 -3.57
N TRP A 65 -0.47 -3.06 -2.25
CA TRP A 65 -0.80 -2.00 -1.30
C TRP A 65 0.46 -1.38 -0.70
N ILE A 66 0.64 -0.07 -0.89
CA ILE A 66 1.68 0.72 -0.25
C ILE A 66 1.02 1.62 0.79
N THR A 67 1.26 1.32 2.07
CA THR A 67 0.57 1.98 3.18
C THR A 67 1.55 2.72 4.07
N PHE A 68 1.38 4.03 4.20
CA PHE A 68 2.18 4.92 5.04
C PHE A 68 3.70 4.75 4.85
N PRO A 69 4.20 4.77 3.60
CA PRO A 69 5.64 4.75 3.34
C PRO A 69 6.29 6.06 3.78
N ASP A 70 7.58 6.00 4.07
CA ASP A 70 8.37 7.22 4.30
C ASP A 70 8.38 8.08 3.02
N PRO A 71 7.92 9.33 3.06
CA PRO A 71 7.77 10.17 1.87
C PRO A 71 9.11 10.59 1.26
N GLN A 72 10.23 10.48 1.98
CA GLN A 72 11.57 10.81 1.49
C GLN A 72 11.61 12.17 0.76
N ILE A 73 11.14 13.25 1.43
CA ILE A 73 10.88 14.57 0.83
C ILE A 73 12.12 15.17 0.20
N LYS A 74 13.31 15.01 0.84
CA LYS A 74 14.58 15.56 0.33
C LYS A 74 14.92 15.00 -1.04
N PHE A 75 15.35 15.85 -1.98
CA PHE A 75 15.72 15.46 -3.35
C PHE A 75 16.76 14.33 -3.39
N GLN A 76 17.82 14.42 -2.57
CA GLN A 76 18.86 13.37 -2.49
C GLN A 76 18.32 11.99 -2.05
N ARG A 77 17.14 11.97 -1.45
CA ARG A 77 16.45 10.75 -1.01
C ARG A 77 15.40 10.25 -2.01
N ALA A 78 15.19 10.92 -3.12
CA ALA A 78 14.16 10.60 -4.11
C ALA A 78 14.21 9.14 -4.59
N LYS A 79 15.40 8.59 -4.75
CA LYS A 79 15.63 7.18 -5.12
C LYS A 79 15.10 6.15 -4.10
N HIS A 80 14.80 6.58 -2.87
CA HIS A 80 14.25 5.72 -1.81
C HIS A 80 12.73 5.84 -1.66
N ARG A 81 12.06 6.69 -2.44
CA ARG A 81 10.60 6.76 -2.45
C ARG A 81 10.04 5.46 -3.03
N MET A 82 9.20 4.79 -2.28
CA MET A 82 8.59 3.51 -2.72
C MET A 82 7.68 3.64 -3.95
N VAL A 83 7.41 4.85 -4.41
CA VAL A 83 6.60 5.17 -5.60
C VAL A 83 7.40 5.94 -6.67
N ASN A 84 8.74 5.88 -6.65
CA ASN A 84 9.54 6.45 -7.72
C ASN A 84 9.44 5.61 -9.02
N PRO A 85 9.81 6.14 -10.19
CA PRO A 85 9.68 5.44 -11.47
C PRO A 85 10.38 4.08 -11.51
N GLU A 86 11.53 3.92 -10.84
CA GLU A 86 12.24 2.63 -10.78
C GLU A 86 11.44 1.57 -10.03
N PHE A 87 10.88 1.91 -8.86
CA PHE A 87 10.02 1.02 -8.12
C PHE A 87 8.72 0.71 -8.86
N LEU A 88 8.11 1.71 -9.51
CA LEU A 88 6.91 1.48 -10.32
C LEU A 88 7.18 0.50 -11.46
N THR A 89 8.34 0.58 -12.12
CA THR A 89 8.76 -0.39 -13.15
C THR A 89 8.87 -1.81 -12.57
N ARG A 90 9.41 -1.97 -11.36
CA ARG A 90 9.49 -3.27 -10.67
C ARG A 90 8.09 -3.82 -10.34
N TYR A 91 7.21 -2.99 -9.78
CA TYR A 91 5.84 -3.41 -9.47
C TYR A 91 5.07 -3.83 -10.72
N ARG A 92 5.23 -3.08 -11.83
CA ARG A 92 4.62 -3.45 -13.12
C ARG A 92 5.02 -4.85 -13.59
N ARG A 93 6.27 -5.24 -13.39
CA ARG A 93 6.74 -6.59 -13.76
C ARG A 93 6.13 -7.69 -12.89
N LEU A 94 5.92 -7.42 -11.61
CA LEU A 94 5.37 -8.36 -10.65
C LEU A 94 3.85 -8.50 -10.74
N LEU A 95 3.17 -7.42 -11.13
CA LEU A 95 1.72 -7.41 -11.30
C LEU A 95 1.29 -8.16 -12.55
N LYS A 96 0.17 -8.88 -12.44
CA LYS A 96 -0.56 -9.40 -13.60
C LYS A 96 -1.00 -8.26 -14.53
N PRO A 97 -1.21 -8.53 -15.83
CA PRO A 97 -1.87 -7.55 -16.71
C PRO A 97 -3.19 -7.07 -16.10
N GLY A 98 -3.36 -5.75 -15.99
CA GLY A 98 -4.52 -5.15 -15.33
C GLY A 98 -4.50 -5.15 -13.80
N GLY A 99 -3.43 -5.63 -13.18
CA GLY A 99 -3.25 -5.61 -11.73
C GLY A 99 -3.24 -4.19 -11.16
N LEU A 100 -3.61 -4.07 -9.89
CA LEU A 100 -3.87 -2.80 -9.23
C LEU A 100 -2.75 -2.41 -8.26
N LEU A 101 -2.47 -1.12 -8.18
CA LEU A 101 -1.62 -0.57 -7.12
C LEU A 101 -2.37 0.51 -6.33
N HIS A 102 -2.25 0.42 -5.01
CA HIS A 102 -2.86 1.33 -4.06
C HIS A 102 -1.79 2.06 -3.24
N LEU A 103 -1.94 3.36 -3.09
CA LEU A 103 -1.18 4.17 -2.14
C LEU A 103 -2.13 4.79 -1.13
N LYS A 104 -1.92 4.55 0.17
CA LYS A 104 -2.59 5.27 1.25
C LYS A 104 -1.53 5.91 2.15
N THR A 105 -1.63 7.23 2.38
CA THR A 105 -0.59 7.99 3.10
C THR A 105 -1.13 9.28 3.71
N ASP A 106 -0.45 9.78 4.74
CA ASP A 106 -0.63 11.12 5.32
C ASP A 106 0.20 12.20 4.60
N SER A 107 0.95 11.80 3.57
CA SER A 107 1.82 12.70 2.82
C SER A 107 1.17 13.18 1.53
N GLU A 108 0.61 14.38 1.55
CA GLU A 108 0.10 15.05 0.34
C GLU A 108 1.18 15.19 -0.75
N PHE A 109 2.43 15.42 -0.31
CA PHE A 109 3.57 15.46 -1.23
C PHE A 109 3.71 14.13 -2.00
N LEU A 110 3.66 12.99 -1.30
CA LEU A 110 3.86 11.68 -1.94
C LEU A 110 2.68 11.33 -2.85
N HIS A 111 1.47 11.68 -2.45
CA HIS A 111 0.27 11.53 -3.27
C HIS A 111 0.38 12.33 -4.58
N GLY A 112 0.67 13.63 -4.50
CA GLY A 112 0.83 14.49 -5.68
C GLY A 112 2.03 14.08 -6.56
N TYR A 113 3.14 13.66 -5.95
CA TYR A 113 4.31 13.14 -6.66
C TYR A 113 3.96 11.91 -7.51
N LEU A 114 3.26 10.94 -6.91
CA LEU A 114 2.83 9.75 -7.64
C LEU A 114 1.82 10.11 -8.74
N HIS A 115 0.81 10.93 -8.42
CA HIS A 115 -0.20 11.36 -9.40
C HIS A 115 0.44 11.99 -10.64
N GLY A 116 1.41 12.89 -10.46
CA GLY A 116 2.13 13.51 -11.57
C GLY A 116 2.94 12.52 -12.41
N ILE A 117 3.55 11.49 -11.80
CA ILE A 117 4.24 10.43 -12.54
C ILE A 117 3.25 9.62 -13.37
N LEU A 118 2.11 9.24 -12.79
CA LEU A 118 1.09 8.45 -13.48
C LEU A 118 0.54 9.19 -14.71
N GLU A 119 0.28 10.48 -14.56
CA GLU A 119 -0.18 11.34 -15.65
C GLU A 119 0.87 11.45 -16.77
N LEU A 120 2.13 11.73 -16.40
CA LEU A 120 3.25 11.82 -17.36
C LEU A 120 3.49 10.52 -18.12
N GLN A 121 3.29 9.37 -17.47
CA GLN A 121 3.53 8.05 -18.08
C GLN A 121 2.28 7.44 -18.71
N GLY A 122 1.13 8.14 -18.67
CA GLY A 122 -0.12 7.70 -19.28
C GLY A 122 -0.75 6.49 -18.57
N HIS A 123 -0.52 6.34 -17.26
CA HIS A 123 -1.17 5.29 -16.48
C HIS A 123 -2.59 5.66 -16.07
N GLU A 124 -3.45 4.65 -15.88
CA GLU A 124 -4.86 4.86 -15.59
C GLU A 124 -5.09 5.08 -14.09
N VAL A 125 -5.39 6.33 -13.70
CA VAL A 125 -5.83 6.66 -12.33
C VAL A 125 -7.30 6.30 -12.19
N LEU A 126 -7.61 5.33 -11.33
CA LEU A 126 -8.97 4.85 -11.09
C LEU A 126 -9.66 5.62 -9.96
N GLU A 127 -8.90 5.93 -8.90
CA GLU A 127 -9.39 6.65 -7.74
C GLU A 127 -8.29 7.58 -7.20
N SER A 128 -8.66 8.79 -6.81
CA SER A 128 -7.74 9.75 -6.18
C SER A 128 -8.49 10.61 -5.18
N TYR A 129 -8.19 10.44 -3.89
CA TYR A 129 -8.81 11.16 -2.79
C TYR A 129 -7.73 11.88 -1.94
N HIS A 130 -7.91 13.18 -1.74
CA HIS A 130 -7.02 14.00 -0.91
C HIS A 130 -7.41 13.97 0.57
N ASP A 131 -8.64 13.60 0.86
CA ASP A 131 -9.16 13.38 2.21
C ASP A 131 -10.15 12.22 2.18
N VAL A 132 -9.63 11.03 2.47
CA VAL A 132 -10.40 9.78 2.45
C VAL A 132 -11.63 9.87 3.35
N TYR A 133 -11.49 10.40 4.56
CA TYR A 133 -12.57 10.41 5.54
C TYR A 133 -13.71 11.35 5.18
N ARG A 134 -13.39 12.48 4.57
CA ARG A 134 -14.38 13.45 4.11
C ARG A 134 -15.01 13.03 2.79
N GLN A 135 -14.20 12.60 1.82
CA GLN A 135 -14.66 12.35 0.46
C GLN A 135 -15.39 11.02 0.30
N LEU A 136 -15.05 10.02 1.14
CA LEU A 136 -15.66 8.70 1.13
C LEU A 136 -16.67 8.48 2.26
N GLU A 137 -17.04 9.52 3.02
CA GLU A 137 -18.08 9.42 4.07
C GLU A 137 -19.36 8.74 3.58
N PRO A 138 -19.87 8.99 2.34
CA PRO A 138 -21.05 8.30 1.83
C PRO A 138 -20.85 6.83 1.49
N TYR A 139 -19.60 6.33 1.51
CA TYR A 139 -19.23 4.98 1.10
C TYR A 139 -18.47 4.24 2.22
N PRO A 140 -19.12 3.91 3.36
CA PRO A 140 -18.45 3.36 4.55
C PRO A 140 -17.79 2.00 4.29
N ASP A 141 -18.25 1.26 3.28
CA ASP A 141 -17.68 -0.04 2.91
C ASP A 141 -16.49 0.05 1.95
N HIS A 142 -16.06 1.26 1.61
CA HIS A 142 -14.93 1.44 0.69
C HIS A 142 -13.65 0.79 1.24
N VAL A 143 -12.87 0.15 0.37
CA VAL A 143 -11.66 -0.61 0.76
C VAL A 143 -10.60 0.25 1.46
N ALA A 144 -10.57 1.56 1.20
CA ALA A 144 -9.69 2.49 1.91
C ALA A 144 -9.96 2.54 3.42
N PHE A 145 -11.14 2.11 3.88
CA PHE A 145 -11.53 1.98 5.29
C PHE A 145 -11.32 0.57 5.87
N ALA A 146 -10.80 -0.38 5.09
CA ALA A 146 -10.58 -1.76 5.55
C ALA A 146 -9.76 -1.82 6.85
N CYS A 147 -8.87 -0.86 7.04
CA CYS A 147 -8.05 -0.73 8.24
C CYS A 147 -7.76 0.73 8.57
N GLN A 148 -8.00 1.12 9.80
CA GLN A 148 -7.47 2.35 10.38
C GLN A 148 -6.24 2.01 11.22
N THR A 149 -5.04 2.16 10.64
CA THR A 149 -3.79 1.80 11.31
C THR A 149 -3.47 2.71 12.50
N TYR A 150 -2.55 2.26 13.35
CA TYR A 150 -2.00 3.11 14.42
C TYR A 150 -1.41 4.43 13.88
N TYR A 151 -0.67 4.37 12.77
CA TYR A 151 -0.08 5.59 12.17
C TYR A 151 -1.15 6.51 11.61
N GLU A 152 -2.21 5.98 11.05
CA GLU A 152 -3.33 6.74 10.53
C GLU A 152 -4.01 7.55 11.63
N ARG A 153 -4.38 6.88 12.74
CA ARG A 153 -4.93 7.58 13.92
C ARG A 153 -3.98 8.65 14.43
N PHE A 154 -2.70 8.32 14.60
CA PHE A 154 -1.67 9.24 15.05
C PHE A 154 -1.53 10.51 14.19
N PHE A 155 -1.65 10.37 12.86
CA PHE A 155 -1.57 11.51 11.95
C PHE A 155 -2.87 12.31 11.91
N MET A 156 -4.03 11.66 11.98
CA MET A 156 -5.33 12.32 12.10
C MET A 156 -5.43 13.14 13.38
N ASP A 157 -4.95 12.62 14.51
CA ASP A 157 -4.89 13.34 15.80
C ASP A 157 -4.01 14.60 15.72
N LYS A 158 -3.10 14.67 14.75
CA LYS A 158 -2.27 15.84 14.43
C LYS A 158 -2.89 16.76 13.37
N GLY A 159 -4.14 16.55 13.00
CA GLY A 159 -4.86 17.33 12.01
C GLY A 159 -4.42 17.09 10.55
N LYS A 160 -3.72 15.98 10.27
CA LYS A 160 -3.37 15.61 8.90
C LYS A 160 -4.52 14.87 8.23
N THR A 161 -4.73 15.17 6.96
CA THR A 161 -5.61 14.38 6.10
C THR A 161 -4.92 13.07 5.67
N ILE A 162 -5.72 12.06 5.41
CA ILE A 162 -5.26 10.80 4.84
C ILE A 162 -5.66 10.78 3.37
N THR A 163 -4.69 10.55 2.51
CA THR A 163 -4.89 10.49 1.07
C THR A 163 -4.93 9.05 0.58
N TYR A 164 -5.60 8.82 -0.53
CA TYR A 164 -5.65 7.51 -1.18
C TYR A 164 -5.62 7.67 -2.70
N LEU A 165 -4.86 6.79 -3.35
CA LEU A 165 -4.76 6.73 -4.80
C LEU A 165 -4.73 5.26 -5.23
N LYS A 166 -5.53 4.93 -6.25
CA LYS A 166 -5.59 3.60 -6.88
C LYS A 166 -5.42 3.76 -8.38
N PHE A 167 -4.56 2.96 -8.95
CA PHE A 167 -4.27 3.03 -10.37
C PHE A 167 -3.92 1.67 -10.98
N ARG A 168 -3.89 1.65 -12.31
CA ARG A 168 -3.46 0.54 -13.15
C ARG A 168 -2.37 1.00 -14.10
N PHE A 169 -1.39 0.15 -14.34
CA PHE A 169 -0.38 0.41 -15.36
C PHE A 169 -0.99 0.25 -16.76
N ALA A 170 -0.72 1.21 -17.65
CA ALA A 170 -1.04 1.12 -19.06
C ALA A 170 -0.12 0.13 -19.77
#